data_9f031f3829121f4e365281599a0ad4c9
#
_entry.id   9f031f3829121f4e365281599a0ad4c9
#
_cell.length_a   1.000
_cell.length_b   1.000
_cell.length_c   1.000
_cell.angle_alpha   90.00
_cell.angle_beta   90.00
_cell.angle_gamma   90.00
#
_symmetry.space_group_name_H-M   'P 1'
#
loop_
_entity.id
_entity.type
_entity.pdbx_description
1 polymer ?
#
loop_
_entity_poly.entity_id
_entity_poly.type
_entity_poly.pdbx_seq_one_letter_code
_entity_poly.pdbx_strand_id
1 'polypeptide(L)'
;MRVVSGQCKGRALKAVPGSTTRPTTDKVKESLFNIIGPYFQGGRVLDLFAGSGGLGIEALSRGMDSAVFVDREFKAVSTVRANLEACNLTNRAEVYKNDADRALKAIVKRELSFDLILLDPPYKKQKLESVLATIVENQLLNQDGV
;
A
#
# COMPACT_ATOMS: atom_id res chain seq x y z
N MET A 1 8.45 -9.65 10.21
CA MET A 1 7.58 -9.53 9.03
C MET A 1 8.37 -9.83 7.78
N ARG A 2 7.77 -10.55 6.86
CA ARG A 2 8.45 -11.01 5.62
C ARG A 2 7.52 -10.84 4.43
N VAL A 3 8.11 -10.80 3.25
CA VAL A 3 7.35 -10.99 2.01
C VAL A 3 7.00 -12.47 1.91
N VAL A 4 5.71 -12.76 1.74
CA VAL A 4 5.19 -14.13 1.80
C VAL A 4 5.37 -14.87 0.48
N SER A 5 5.14 -14.20 -0.64
CA SER A 5 5.17 -14.85 -1.95
C SER A 5 5.62 -13.89 -3.05
N GLY A 6 5.87 -14.44 -4.24
CA GLY A 6 6.24 -13.69 -5.41
C GLY A 6 7.75 -13.47 -5.55
N GLN A 7 8.11 -12.44 -6.30
CA GLN A 7 9.49 -12.13 -6.67
C GLN A 7 10.42 -11.95 -5.46
N CYS A 8 9.90 -11.35 -4.38
CA CYS A 8 10.67 -11.03 -3.18
C CYS A 8 10.42 -12.00 -2.01
N LYS A 9 9.84 -13.16 -2.28
CA LYS A 9 9.50 -14.15 -1.25
C LYS A 9 10.65 -14.38 -0.27
N GLY A 10 10.34 -14.33 1.03
CA GLY A 10 11.28 -14.58 2.11
C GLY A 10 12.10 -13.37 2.56
N ARG A 11 12.05 -12.25 1.85
CA ARG A 11 12.75 -11.04 2.27
C ARG A 11 12.18 -10.50 3.57
N ALA A 12 13.06 -10.21 4.53
CA ALA A 12 12.65 -9.62 5.80
C ALA A 12 12.29 -8.14 5.60
N LEU A 13 11.23 -7.71 6.25
CA LEU A 13 10.78 -6.32 6.25
C LEU A 13 10.85 -5.76 7.66
N LYS A 14 11.24 -4.49 7.75
CA LYS A 14 11.32 -3.77 9.03
C LYS A 14 9.94 -3.24 9.40
N ALA A 15 9.63 -3.29 10.70
CA ALA A 15 8.47 -2.60 11.27
C ALA A 15 8.82 -1.13 11.50
N VAL A 16 7.80 -0.28 11.60
CA VAL A 16 7.99 1.14 11.92
C VAL A 16 8.48 1.26 13.37
N PRO A 17 9.64 1.91 13.64
CA PRO A 17 10.16 2.04 14.98
C PRO A 17 9.20 2.84 15.89
N GLY A 18 9.01 2.35 17.12
CA GLY A 18 8.19 3.03 18.11
C GLY A 18 6.70 3.02 17.82
N SER A 19 6.27 2.26 16.83
CA SER A 19 4.86 2.14 16.50
C SER A 19 4.11 1.34 17.56
N THR A 20 2.96 1.85 17.99
CA THR A 20 2.05 1.13 18.88
C THR A 20 1.09 0.24 18.10
N THR A 21 1.02 0.42 16.78
CA THR A 21 0.20 -0.41 15.90
C THR A 21 0.94 -1.69 15.58
N ARG A 22 0.25 -2.81 15.65
CA ARG A 22 0.81 -4.10 15.25
C ARG A 22 0.92 -4.14 13.73
N PRO A 23 2.09 -4.54 13.19
CA PRO A 23 2.16 -4.79 11.75
C PRO A 23 1.23 -5.94 11.39
N THR A 24 0.70 -5.91 10.18
CA THR A 24 -0.07 -7.03 9.65
C THR A 24 0.80 -8.28 9.65
N THR A 25 0.34 -9.35 10.28
CA THR A 25 1.13 -10.59 10.36
C THR A 25 1.25 -11.24 8.99
N ASP A 26 2.29 -12.04 8.82
CA ASP A 26 2.51 -12.76 7.56
C ASP A 26 1.33 -13.65 7.21
N LYS A 27 0.72 -14.28 8.22
CA LYS A 27 -0.44 -15.14 8.02
C LYS A 27 -1.67 -14.39 7.55
N VAL A 28 -1.96 -13.25 8.15
CA VAL A 28 -3.08 -12.38 7.73
C VAL A 28 -2.85 -11.87 6.31
N LYS A 29 -1.63 -11.44 6.02
CA LYS A 29 -1.24 -10.97 4.70
C LYS A 29 -1.42 -12.08 3.65
N GLU A 30 -0.96 -13.29 3.95
CA GLU A 30 -1.15 -14.45 3.07
C GLU A 30 -2.62 -14.72 2.80
N SER A 31 -3.45 -14.72 3.85
CA SER A 31 -4.89 -14.94 3.73
C SER A 31 -5.55 -13.89 2.86
N LEU A 32 -5.21 -12.62 3.06
CA LEU A 32 -5.75 -11.50 2.27
C LEU A 32 -5.41 -11.68 0.79
N PHE A 33 -4.14 -11.89 0.46
CA PHE A 33 -3.72 -12.00 -0.92
C PHE A 33 -4.20 -13.29 -1.59
N ASN A 34 -4.46 -14.35 -0.84
CA ASN A 34 -5.11 -15.53 -1.40
C ASN A 34 -6.55 -15.24 -1.86
N ILE A 35 -7.22 -14.30 -1.21
CA ILE A 35 -8.58 -13.89 -1.59
C ILE A 35 -8.56 -12.98 -2.83
N ILE A 36 -7.69 -11.97 -2.84
CA ILE A 36 -7.68 -10.94 -3.88
C ILE A 36 -6.73 -11.22 -5.04
N GLY A 37 -5.85 -12.20 -4.89
CA GLY A 37 -4.88 -12.61 -5.91
C GLY A 37 -5.03 -14.07 -6.25
N PRO A 38 -4.07 -14.95 -5.91
CA PRO A 38 -2.84 -14.68 -5.15
C PRO A 38 -1.75 -13.91 -5.90
N TYR A 39 -1.84 -13.86 -7.23
CA TYR A 39 -0.87 -13.18 -8.09
C TYR A 39 -1.57 -12.23 -9.05
N PHE A 40 -0.83 -11.24 -9.53
CA PHE A 40 -1.34 -10.19 -10.43
C PHE A 40 -0.54 -10.18 -11.73
N GLN A 41 -1.18 -9.73 -12.80
CA GLN A 41 -0.54 -9.58 -14.12
C GLN A 41 -0.38 -8.10 -14.45
N GLY A 42 0.37 -7.40 -13.61
CA GLY A 42 0.56 -5.97 -13.74
C GLY A 42 -0.46 -5.15 -12.99
N GLY A 43 -0.49 -3.86 -13.24
CA GLY A 43 -1.40 -2.93 -12.60
C GLY A 43 -0.73 -2.02 -11.59
N ARG A 44 -1.51 -1.09 -11.06
CA ARG A 44 -1.05 -0.09 -10.09
C ARG A 44 -1.78 -0.27 -8.77
N VAL A 45 -1.01 -0.26 -7.67
CA VAL A 45 -1.57 -0.36 -6.31
C VAL A 45 -1.38 0.94 -5.55
N LEU A 46 -2.39 1.33 -4.78
CA LEU A 46 -2.31 2.43 -3.82
C LEU A 46 -2.35 1.86 -2.41
N ASP A 47 -1.33 2.16 -1.61
CA ASP A 47 -1.26 1.82 -0.19
C ASP A 47 -1.35 3.13 0.59
N LEU A 48 -2.58 3.52 0.95
CA LEU A 48 -2.87 4.87 1.41
C LEU A 48 -2.50 5.14 2.88
N PHE A 49 -2.47 4.11 3.68
CA PHE A 49 -2.02 4.17 5.09
C PHE A 49 -0.90 3.14 5.23
N ALA A 50 0.22 3.42 4.59
CA ALA A 50 1.22 2.39 4.27
C ALA A 50 1.91 1.77 5.49
N GLY A 51 2.12 2.53 6.56
CA GLY A 51 2.89 2.03 7.70
C GLY A 51 4.29 1.60 7.28
N SER A 52 4.59 0.32 7.45
CA SER A 52 5.86 -0.26 7.00
C SER A 52 5.92 -0.52 5.49
N GLY A 53 4.80 -0.43 4.80
CA GLY A 53 4.69 -0.76 3.37
C GLY A 53 4.50 -2.24 3.09
N GLY A 54 4.27 -3.06 4.11
CA GLY A 54 4.20 -4.51 3.95
C GLY A 54 3.16 -4.99 2.96
N LEU A 55 1.98 -4.37 2.94
CA LEU A 55 0.91 -4.77 2.02
C LEU A 55 1.21 -4.38 0.57
N GLY A 56 1.61 -3.13 0.34
CA GLY A 56 1.95 -2.67 -1.01
C GLY A 56 3.16 -3.39 -1.59
N ILE A 57 4.16 -3.67 -0.76
CA ILE A 57 5.34 -4.44 -1.17
C ILE A 57 4.94 -5.88 -1.54
N GLU A 58 4.05 -6.48 -0.76
CA GLU A 58 3.52 -7.82 -1.09
C GLU A 58 2.84 -7.81 -2.47
N ALA A 59 2.03 -6.79 -2.75
CA ALA A 59 1.36 -6.65 -4.04
C ALA A 59 2.37 -6.53 -5.20
N LEU A 60 3.41 -5.72 -5.03
CA LEU A 60 4.48 -5.60 -6.02
C LEU A 60 5.20 -6.93 -6.23
N SER A 61 5.52 -7.63 -5.14
CA SER A 61 6.18 -8.93 -5.20
C SER A 61 5.34 -9.95 -5.97
N ARG A 62 4.02 -9.87 -5.86
CA ARG A 62 3.09 -10.81 -6.50
C ARG A 62 2.68 -10.42 -7.91
N GLY A 63 3.25 -9.37 -8.48
CA GLY A 63 3.08 -9.06 -9.90
C GLY A 63 2.52 -7.70 -10.28
N MET A 64 2.17 -6.84 -9.33
CA MET A 64 1.80 -5.46 -9.65
C MET A 64 2.99 -4.72 -10.25
N ASP A 65 2.74 -3.85 -11.22
CA ASP A 65 3.79 -3.10 -11.92
C ASP A 65 4.36 -1.97 -11.08
N SER A 66 3.48 -1.23 -10.41
CA SER A 66 3.87 -0.05 -9.67
C SER A 66 2.97 0.19 -8.46
N ALA A 67 3.48 0.95 -7.51
CA ALA A 67 2.78 1.25 -6.28
C ALA A 67 2.98 2.70 -5.87
N VAL A 68 1.95 3.28 -5.26
CA VAL A 68 2.04 4.56 -4.58
C VAL A 68 1.79 4.29 -3.10
N PHE A 69 2.75 4.68 -2.28
CA PHE A 69 2.69 4.55 -0.82
C PHE A 69 2.50 5.92 -0.20
N VAL A 70 1.55 6.04 0.70
CA VAL A 70 1.29 7.28 1.41
C VAL A 70 1.20 6.99 2.91
N ASP A 71 1.89 7.78 3.70
CA ASP A 71 1.72 7.78 5.15
C ASP A 71 1.98 9.18 5.69
N ARG A 72 1.32 9.50 6.78
CA ARG A 72 1.44 10.79 7.43
C ARG A 72 2.72 10.91 8.25
N GLU A 73 3.22 9.79 8.76
CA GLU A 73 4.34 9.77 9.70
C GLU A 73 5.68 9.63 8.98
N PHE A 74 6.65 10.47 9.36
CA PHE A 74 8.00 10.41 8.80
C PHE A 74 8.65 9.04 9.00
N LYS A 75 8.51 8.46 10.19
CA LYS A 75 9.09 7.14 10.49
C LYS A 75 8.52 6.05 9.60
N ALA A 76 7.22 6.11 9.30
CA ALA A 76 6.59 5.17 8.39
C ALA A 76 7.15 5.32 6.98
N VAL A 77 7.20 6.52 6.45
CA VAL A 77 7.74 6.80 5.11
C VAL A 77 9.18 6.32 4.98
N SER A 78 10.00 6.60 5.98
CA SER A 78 11.40 6.16 6.03
C SER A 78 11.50 4.62 6.01
N THR A 79 10.63 3.96 6.76
CA THR A 79 10.57 2.49 6.81
C THR A 79 10.13 1.89 5.48
N VAL A 80 9.12 2.48 4.83
CA VAL A 80 8.68 2.04 3.50
C VAL A 80 9.84 2.10 2.51
N ARG A 81 10.57 3.22 2.49
CA ARG A 81 11.71 3.39 1.58
C ARG A 81 12.79 2.34 1.84
N ALA A 82 13.11 2.08 3.11
CA ALA A 82 14.10 1.07 3.47
C ALA A 82 13.67 -0.33 3.02
N ASN A 83 12.40 -0.66 3.21
CA ASN A 83 11.86 -1.96 2.81
C ASN A 83 11.81 -2.13 1.29
N LEU A 84 11.48 -1.08 0.56
CA LEU A 84 11.51 -1.09 -0.91
C LEU A 84 12.94 -1.33 -1.43
N GLU A 85 13.91 -0.66 -0.82
CA GLU A 85 15.31 -0.81 -1.18
C GLU A 85 15.79 -2.24 -0.91
N ALA A 86 15.44 -2.80 0.24
CA ALA A 86 15.79 -4.18 0.60
C ALA A 86 15.24 -5.21 -0.40
N CYS A 87 14.11 -4.90 -1.02
CA CYS A 87 13.47 -5.78 -2.02
C CYS A 87 13.81 -5.40 -3.48
N ASN A 88 14.65 -4.40 -3.70
CA ASN A 88 14.98 -3.89 -5.04
C ASN A 88 13.75 -3.42 -5.81
N LEU A 89 12.78 -2.80 -5.11
CA LEU A 89 11.53 -2.34 -5.70
C LEU A 89 11.42 -0.83 -5.81
N THR A 90 12.46 -0.09 -5.44
CA THR A 90 12.43 1.39 -5.39
C THR A 90 11.99 2.00 -6.72
N ASN A 91 12.42 1.44 -7.84
CA ASN A 91 12.10 1.97 -9.17
C ASN A 91 10.65 1.75 -9.59
N ARG A 92 9.92 0.94 -8.84
CA ARG A 92 8.50 0.62 -9.11
C ARG A 92 7.56 1.27 -8.12
N ALA A 93 8.06 2.21 -7.32
CA ALA A 93 7.28 2.79 -6.24
C ALA A 93 7.49 4.30 -6.12
N GLU A 94 6.42 4.99 -5.75
CA GLU A 94 6.46 6.38 -5.29
C GLU A 94 6.06 6.37 -3.82
N VAL A 95 6.76 7.14 -3.00
CA VAL A 95 6.51 7.21 -1.56
C VAL A 95 6.33 8.66 -1.14
N TYR A 96 5.20 8.96 -0.51
CA TYR A 96 4.87 10.32 -0.12
C TYR A 96 4.53 10.41 1.37
N LYS A 97 5.12 11.40 2.03
CA LYS A 97 4.69 11.80 3.37
C LYS A 97 3.58 12.82 3.20
N ASN A 98 2.35 12.40 3.44
CA ASN A 98 1.19 13.27 3.28
C ASN A 98 0.00 12.75 4.07
N ASP A 99 -0.94 13.62 4.34
CA ASP A 99 -2.27 13.26 4.81
C ASP A 99 -3.03 12.56 3.68
N ALA A 100 -3.85 11.57 4.03
CA ALA A 100 -4.59 10.77 3.05
C ALA A 100 -5.48 11.62 2.14
N ASP A 101 -6.20 12.58 2.71
CA ASP A 101 -7.11 13.42 1.91
C ASP A 101 -6.34 14.31 0.92
N ARG A 102 -5.21 14.86 1.35
CA ARG A 102 -4.35 15.67 0.46
C ARG A 102 -3.72 14.80 -0.63
N ALA A 103 -3.29 13.61 -0.28
CA ALA A 103 -2.71 12.67 -1.23
C ALA A 103 -3.74 12.30 -2.30
N LEU A 104 -4.98 12.04 -1.91
CA LEU A 104 -6.06 11.74 -2.85
C LEU A 104 -6.34 12.90 -3.80
N LYS A 105 -6.30 14.14 -3.31
CA LYS A 105 -6.44 15.32 -4.17
C LYS A 105 -5.34 15.41 -5.22
N ALA A 106 -4.10 15.11 -4.82
CA ALA A 106 -2.98 15.09 -5.77
C ALA A 106 -3.14 13.97 -6.81
N ILE A 107 -3.62 12.81 -6.39
CA ILE A 107 -3.90 11.67 -7.27
C ILE A 107 -4.97 12.05 -8.30
N VAL A 108 -6.05 12.71 -7.87
CA VAL A 108 -7.11 13.18 -8.76
C VAL A 108 -6.54 14.15 -9.80
N LYS A 109 -5.69 15.10 -9.38
CA LYS A 109 -5.06 16.06 -10.30
C LYS A 109 -4.16 15.37 -11.32
N ARG A 110 -3.47 14.30 -10.94
CA ARG A 110 -2.61 13.53 -11.84
C ARG A 110 -3.40 12.58 -12.73
N GLU A 111 -4.71 12.49 -12.52
CA GLU A 111 -5.60 11.58 -13.26
C GLU A 111 -5.16 10.12 -13.16
N LEU A 112 -4.65 9.74 -11.98
CA LEU A 112 -4.25 8.35 -11.72
C LEU A 112 -5.45 7.53 -11.26
N SER A 113 -5.43 6.26 -11.64
CA SER A 113 -6.36 5.26 -11.15
C SER A 113 -5.61 3.98 -10.79
N PHE A 114 -6.23 3.11 -10.02
CA PHE A 114 -5.56 1.96 -9.43
C PHE A 114 -6.36 0.67 -9.67
N ASP A 115 -5.62 -0.43 -9.76
CA ASP A 115 -6.20 -1.76 -9.86
C ASP A 115 -6.38 -2.42 -8.50
N LEU A 116 -5.67 -1.93 -7.51
CA LEU A 116 -5.78 -2.36 -6.12
C LEU A 116 -5.59 -1.16 -5.21
N ILE A 117 -6.50 -0.98 -4.26
CA ILE A 117 -6.39 0.06 -3.23
C ILE A 117 -6.43 -0.62 -1.87
N LEU A 118 -5.39 -0.39 -1.08
CA LEU A 118 -5.22 -0.94 0.26
C LEU A 118 -5.50 0.14 1.29
N LEU A 119 -6.47 -0.11 2.16
CA LEU A 119 -6.88 0.83 3.19
C LEU A 119 -6.82 0.15 4.56
N ASP A 120 -5.87 0.57 5.38
CA ASP A 120 -5.73 0.09 6.76
C ASP A 120 -5.56 1.31 7.68
N PRO A 121 -6.61 2.15 7.81
CA PRO A 121 -6.51 3.40 8.54
C PRO A 121 -6.45 3.19 10.05
N PRO A 122 -5.76 4.09 10.78
CA PRO A 122 -5.84 4.07 12.23
C PRO A 122 -7.18 4.63 12.70
N TYR A 123 -8.12 3.77 12.96
CA TYR A 123 -9.30 3.90 13.82
C TYR A 123 -10.28 5.07 13.72
N LYS A 124 -10.32 5.91 12.70
CA LYS A 124 -11.37 6.92 12.62
C LYS A 124 -12.34 6.57 11.51
N LYS A 125 -13.51 6.10 11.89
CA LYS A 125 -14.59 5.76 10.96
C LYS A 125 -14.90 6.91 9.99
N GLN A 126 -14.93 8.15 10.51
CA GLN A 126 -15.20 9.34 9.70
C GLN A 126 -14.13 9.56 8.62
N LYS A 127 -12.87 9.32 8.95
CA LYS A 127 -11.75 9.43 8.00
C LYS A 127 -11.89 8.39 6.88
N LEU A 128 -12.25 7.17 7.23
CA LEU A 128 -12.45 6.10 6.26
C LEU A 128 -13.62 6.42 5.32
N GLU A 129 -14.72 6.93 5.85
CA GLU A 129 -15.88 7.33 5.04
C GLU A 129 -15.51 8.43 4.04
N SER A 130 -14.78 9.45 4.47
CA SER A 130 -14.30 10.53 3.61
C SER A 130 -13.39 9.99 2.49
N VAL A 131 -12.46 9.12 2.83
CA VAL A 131 -11.54 8.50 1.87
C VAL A 131 -12.31 7.68 0.84
N LEU A 132 -13.22 6.83 1.29
CA LEU A 132 -14.02 5.99 0.40
C LEU A 132 -14.89 6.83 -0.54
N ALA A 133 -15.51 7.90 -0.02
CA ALA A 133 -16.30 8.81 -0.84
C ALA A 133 -15.46 9.43 -1.96
N THR A 134 -14.26 9.91 -1.65
CA THR A 134 -13.36 10.50 -2.63
C THR A 134 -12.96 9.48 -3.71
N ILE A 135 -12.66 8.25 -3.32
CA ILE A 135 -12.29 7.17 -4.24
C ILE A 135 -13.43 6.89 -5.21
N VAL A 136 -14.65 6.76 -4.69
CA VAL A 136 -15.84 6.44 -5.50
C VAL A 136 -16.21 7.62 -6.42
N GLU A 137 -16.28 8.83 -5.89
CA GLU A 137 -16.69 10.02 -6.63
C GLU A 137 -15.74 10.36 -7.79
N ASN A 138 -14.45 10.07 -7.64
CA ASN A 138 -13.45 10.38 -8.64
C ASN A 138 -13.00 9.16 -9.45
N GLN A 139 -13.66 8.03 -9.26
CA GLN A 139 -13.40 6.80 -10.02
C GLN A 139 -11.92 6.39 -9.95
N LEU A 140 -11.33 6.43 -8.76
CA LEU A 140 -9.91 6.11 -8.58
C LEU A 140 -9.61 4.62 -8.66
N LEU A 141 -10.62 3.77 -8.49
CA LEU A 141 -10.46 2.32 -8.65
C LEU A 141 -10.91 1.92 -10.04
N ASN A 142 -10.05 1.22 -10.77
CA ASN A 142 -10.35 0.76 -12.12
C ASN A 142 -11.47 -0.28 -12.11
N GLN A 143 -12.17 -0.40 -13.24
CA GLN A 143 -13.13 -1.48 -13.46
C GLN A 143 -12.40 -2.82 -13.22
N ASP A 144 -12.97 -3.76 -12.54
CA ASP A 144 -12.36 -5.01 -12.11
C ASP A 144 -11.28 -4.86 -11.02
N GLY A 145 -11.05 -3.65 -10.52
CA GLY A 145 -10.14 -3.40 -9.40
C GLY A 145 -10.73 -3.83 -8.05
N VAL A 146 -9.83 -3.96 -7.08
CA VAL A 146 -10.19 -4.39 -5.72
C VAL A 146 -9.75 -3.37 -4.67
#